data_58d08f11b8a4f2be2f991d2d5c09053e
#
_entry.id   58d08f11b8a4f2be2f991d2d5c09053e
#
_cell.length_a   1.000
_cell.length_b   1.000
_cell.length_c   1.000
_cell.angle_alpha   90.00
_cell.angle_beta   90.00
_cell.angle_gamma   90.00
#
_symmetry.space_group_name_H-M   'P 1'
#
loop_
_entity.id
_entity.type
_entity.pdbx_description
1 polymer ?
#
loop_
_entity_poly.entity_id
_entity_poly.type
_entity_poly.pdbx_seq_one_letter_code
_entity_poly.pdbx_strand_id
1 'polypeptide(L)'
;MNQIKSIFTAIAMAVATISSVAIAQDAGASLSLTFTGLDAKEGAVMGVLFDSEDAYNGKGAPVRQIMITADKAELSTVLSGLKPGRYAIKSFHDLDGDHQMSSNPYGMPIEPFAFSNNATGNMGPAKWADAAFDVKPGANTHSITIK
;
A
#
# COMPACT_ATOMS: atom_id res chain seq x y z
N MET A 1 73.01 50.50 0.62
CA MET A 1 71.63 50.89 0.20
C MET A 1 71.01 49.67 -0.51
N ASN A 2 70.30 48.83 0.29
CA ASN A 2 69.72 47.59 -0.26
C ASN A 2 68.22 47.74 -0.34
N GLN A 3 67.69 47.68 -1.54
CA GLN A 3 66.27 47.66 -1.86
C GLN A 3 65.77 46.23 -1.66
N ILE A 4 64.93 46.03 -0.68
CA ILE A 4 64.19 44.77 -0.46
C ILE A 4 62.92 44.84 -1.27
N LYS A 5 62.82 44.02 -2.33
CA LYS A 5 61.61 43.84 -3.13
C LYS A 5 60.71 42.82 -2.45
N SER A 6 59.57 43.26 -1.89
CA SER A 6 58.52 42.40 -1.42
C SER A 6 57.79 41.74 -2.56
N ILE A 7 57.81 40.42 -2.58
CA ILE A 7 57.01 39.62 -3.52
C ILE A 7 55.70 39.24 -2.80
N PHE A 8 54.62 39.84 -3.22
CA PHE A 8 53.24 39.41 -2.79
C PHE A 8 52.85 38.21 -3.61
N THR A 9 52.83 37.04 -2.99
CA THR A 9 52.24 35.82 -3.60
C THR A 9 50.77 35.82 -3.33
N ALA A 10 49.97 36.05 -4.35
CA ALA A 10 48.51 35.91 -4.29
C ALA A 10 48.15 34.42 -4.29
N ILE A 11 47.66 33.90 -3.21
CA ILE A 11 47.07 32.56 -3.13
C ILE A 11 45.62 32.66 -3.61
N ALA A 12 45.38 32.15 -4.83
CA ALA A 12 44.04 32.00 -5.35
C ALA A 12 43.39 30.78 -4.69
N MET A 13 42.40 31.04 -3.82
CA MET A 13 41.60 30.02 -3.16
C MET A 13 40.50 29.55 -4.13
N ALA A 14 40.71 28.39 -4.76
CA ALA A 14 39.69 27.76 -5.59
C ALA A 14 38.61 27.17 -4.69
N VAL A 15 37.45 27.82 -4.63
CA VAL A 15 36.27 27.31 -3.98
C VAL A 15 35.65 26.24 -4.89
N ALA A 16 35.88 24.97 -4.60
CA ALA A 16 35.22 23.85 -5.24
C ALA A 16 33.79 23.79 -4.73
N THR A 17 32.84 24.22 -5.54
CA THR A 17 31.39 24.00 -5.27
C THR A 17 31.09 22.51 -5.50
N ILE A 18 30.95 21.77 -4.40
CA ILE A 18 30.47 20.39 -4.42
C ILE A 18 28.97 20.48 -4.67
N SER A 19 28.53 20.31 -5.92
CA SER A 19 27.13 20.11 -6.24
C SER A 19 26.73 18.74 -5.69
N SER A 20 26.03 18.71 -4.57
CA SER A 20 25.39 17.50 -4.07
C SER A 20 24.30 17.10 -5.05
N VAL A 21 24.56 16.09 -5.86
CA VAL A 21 23.53 15.39 -6.61
C VAL A 21 22.67 14.68 -5.55
N ALA A 22 21.53 15.24 -5.24
CA ALA A 22 20.51 14.52 -4.47
C ALA A 22 20.07 13.34 -5.34
N ILE A 23 20.58 12.15 -5.04
CA ILE A 23 20.00 10.92 -5.54
C ILE A 23 18.60 10.88 -4.93
N ALA A 24 17.58 11.14 -5.73
CA ALA A 24 16.21 10.85 -5.34
C ALA A 24 16.17 9.33 -5.10
N GLN A 25 16.36 8.92 -3.85
CA GLN A 25 16.01 7.58 -3.42
C GLN A 25 14.54 7.42 -3.80
N ASP A 26 14.27 6.39 -4.59
CA ASP A 26 12.91 5.97 -4.89
C ASP A 26 12.26 5.66 -3.52
N ALA A 27 11.62 6.69 -2.96
CA ALA A 27 11.09 6.62 -1.61
C ALA A 27 9.91 5.68 -1.64
N GLY A 28 10.19 4.40 -1.37
CA GLY A 28 9.18 3.37 -1.27
C GLY A 28 8.04 3.84 -0.37
N ALA A 29 6.84 3.40 -0.67
CA ALA A 29 5.67 3.68 0.15
C ALA A 29 5.41 2.55 1.13
N SER A 30 4.85 2.88 2.28
CA SER A 30 4.24 1.94 3.20
C SER A 30 2.76 2.24 3.37
N LEU A 31 1.97 1.20 3.56
CA LEU A 31 0.53 1.28 3.74
C LEU A 31 0.13 0.55 5.02
N SER A 32 -0.31 1.28 6.03
CA SER A 32 -0.97 0.73 7.21
C SER A 32 -2.42 0.47 6.88
N LEU A 33 -2.82 -0.80 6.89
CA LEU A 33 -4.20 -1.23 6.70
C LEU A 33 -4.85 -1.54 8.04
N THR A 34 -6.09 -1.10 8.21
CA THR A 34 -6.93 -1.44 9.35
C THR A 34 -8.23 -2.06 8.84
N PHE A 35 -8.56 -3.25 9.34
CA PHE A 35 -9.82 -3.92 9.08
C PHE A 35 -10.69 -3.85 10.33
N THR A 36 -11.94 -3.44 10.16
CA THR A 36 -12.95 -3.31 11.23
C THR A 36 -14.23 -4.04 10.85
N GLY A 37 -15.20 -4.10 11.75
CA GLY A 37 -16.51 -4.74 11.50
C GLY A 37 -16.48 -6.26 11.63
N LEU A 38 -15.46 -6.82 12.31
CA LEU A 38 -15.35 -8.26 12.54
C LEU A 38 -16.26 -8.65 13.72
N ASP A 39 -17.35 -9.35 13.43
CA ASP A 39 -18.31 -9.82 14.45
C ASP A 39 -17.79 -11.08 15.18
N ALA A 40 -17.04 -11.92 14.49
CA ALA A 40 -16.42 -13.12 15.05
C ALA A 40 -14.91 -12.90 15.24
N LYS A 41 -14.37 -13.46 16.34
CA LYS A 41 -12.94 -13.47 16.64
C LYS A 41 -12.36 -14.85 16.34
N GLU A 42 -12.58 -15.33 15.13
CA GLU A 42 -12.16 -16.63 14.64
C GLU A 42 -11.76 -16.53 13.15
N GLY A 43 -11.05 -17.51 12.64
CA GLY A 43 -10.61 -17.53 11.26
C GLY A 43 -9.55 -16.48 10.94
N ALA A 44 -9.60 -15.92 9.76
CA ALA A 44 -8.64 -14.93 9.28
C ALA A 44 -9.28 -13.89 8.35
N VAL A 45 -8.76 -12.67 8.35
CA VAL A 45 -9.04 -11.72 7.27
C VAL A 45 -8.08 -12.01 6.13
N MET A 46 -8.66 -12.36 4.99
CA MET A 46 -7.96 -12.56 3.73
C MET A 46 -8.12 -11.32 2.87
N GLY A 47 -7.05 -10.89 2.22
CA GLY A 47 -7.10 -9.73 1.34
C GLY A 47 -6.13 -9.86 0.17
N VAL A 48 -6.43 -9.16 -0.89
CA VAL A 48 -5.59 -9.10 -2.10
C VAL A 48 -5.46 -7.66 -2.55
N LEU A 49 -4.21 -7.19 -2.66
CA LEU A 49 -3.85 -5.85 -3.13
C LEU A 49 -3.52 -5.89 -4.62
N PHE A 50 -4.14 -5.01 -5.38
CA PHE A 50 -3.94 -4.83 -6.82
C PHE A 50 -3.45 -3.40 -7.11
N ASP A 51 -2.61 -3.24 -8.12
CA ASP A 51 -2.04 -1.96 -8.58
C ASP A 51 -2.58 -1.52 -9.95
N SER A 52 -3.49 -2.27 -10.51
CA SER A 52 -4.10 -1.96 -11.81
C SER A 52 -5.52 -2.53 -11.94
N GLU A 53 -6.31 -1.89 -12.79
CA GLU A 53 -7.67 -2.32 -13.08
C GLU A 53 -7.70 -3.71 -13.74
N ASP A 54 -6.75 -4.00 -14.62
CA ASP A 54 -6.66 -5.30 -15.27
C ASP A 54 -6.39 -6.43 -14.27
N ALA A 55 -5.43 -6.25 -13.36
CA ALA A 55 -5.17 -7.22 -12.30
C ALA A 55 -6.37 -7.38 -11.35
N TYR A 56 -7.02 -6.28 -10.98
CA TYR A 56 -8.23 -6.29 -10.17
C TYR A 56 -9.39 -7.06 -10.84
N ASN A 57 -9.51 -6.97 -12.15
CA ASN A 57 -10.51 -7.68 -12.94
C ASN A 57 -10.09 -9.09 -13.39
N GLY A 58 -9.00 -9.62 -12.83
CA GLY A 58 -8.54 -11.00 -13.08
C GLY A 58 -7.71 -11.19 -14.34
N LYS A 59 -7.25 -10.11 -14.99
CA LYS A 59 -6.41 -10.15 -16.18
C LYS A 59 -4.91 -10.02 -15.90
N GLY A 60 -4.52 -10.05 -14.61
CA GLY A 60 -3.13 -9.91 -14.18
C GLY A 60 -2.93 -10.45 -12.77
N ALA A 61 -1.67 -10.46 -12.33
CA ALA A 61 -1.31 -10.92 -11.00
C ALA A 61 -1.52 -9.83 -9.94
N PRO A 62 -1.90 -10.19 -8.71
CA PRO A 62 -1.95 -9.23 -7.59
C PRO A 62 -0.54 -8.83 -7.15
N VAL A 63 -0.45 -7.65 -6.53
CA VAL A 63 0.80 -7.16 -5.93
C VAL A 63 1.14 -7.90 -4.64
N ARG A 64 0.13 -8.15 -3.78
CA ARG A 64 0.30 -8.76 -2.47
C ARG A 64 -0.95 -9.51 -2.03
N GLN A 65 -0.73 -10.64 -1.39
CA GLN A 65 -1.76 -11.30 -0.58
C GLN A 65 -1.60 -10.88 0.88
N ILE A 66 -2.71 -10.76 1.58
CA ILE A 66 -2.81 -10.37 2.97
C ILE A 66 -3.56 -11.47 3.71
N MET A 67 -3.01 -11.91 4.85
CA MET A 67 -3.68 -12.83 5.76
C MET A 67 -3.38 -12.40 7.19
N ILE A 68 -4.42 -12.19 7.99
CA ILE A 68 -4.31 -11.76 9.38
C ILE A 68 -5.27 -12.58 10.20
N THR A 69 -4.77 -13.30 11.22
CA THR A 69 -5.64 -14.04 12.15
C THR A 69 -6.64 -13.10 12.82
N ALA A 70 -7.91 -13.48 12.81
CA ALA A 70 -8.99 -12.68 13.38
C ALA A 70 -9.15 -12.95 14.88
N ASP A 71 -8.26 -12.41 15.70
CA ASP A 71 -8.25 -12.53 17.16
C ASP A 71 -8.88 -11.33 17.88
N LYS A 72 -9.22 -10.26 17.15
CA LYS A 72 -9.77 -9.00 17.64
C LYS A 72 -10.82 -8.46 16.69
N ALA A 73 -11.66 -7.53 17.21
CA ALA A 73 -12.65 -6.82 16.38
C ALA A 73 -12.05 -5.82 15.39
N GLU A 74 -10.80 -5.42 15.61
CA GLU A 74 -10.02 -4.56 14.74
C GLU A 74 -8.63 -5.17 14.51
N LEU A 75 -8.24 -5.32 13.27
CA LEU A 75 -6.95 -5.87 12.85
C LEU A 75 -6.17 -4.84 12.06
N SER A 76 -4.84 -4.84 12.24
CA SER A 76 -3.96 -3.94 11.48
C SER A 76 -2.75 -4.68 10.96
N THR A 77 -2.28 -4.28 9.79
CA THR A 77 -1.03 -4.73 9.20
C THR A 77 -0.35 -3.61 8.42
N VAL A 78 0.94 -3.73 8.17
CA VAL A 78 1.71 -2.77 7.39
C VAL A 78 2.30 -3.45 6.17
N LEU A 79 1.98 -2.93 5.00
CA LEU A 79 2.56 -3.34 3.73
C LEU A 79 3.66 -2.37 3.35
N SER A 80 4.91 -2.83 3.37
CA SER A 80 6.08 -2.02 3.03
C SER A 80 6.59 -2.31 1.62
N GLY A 81 7.41 -1.40 1.07
CA GLY A 81 8.05 -1.58 -0.23
C GLY A 81 7.07 -1.45 -1.42
N LEU A 82 5.96 -0.74 -1.23
CA LEU A 82 5.05 -0.41 -2.32
C LEU A 82 5.63 0.72 -3.17
N LYS A 83 5.30 0.73 -4.44
CA LYS A 83 5.52 1.89 -5.30
C LYS A 83 4.40 2.90 -5.09
N PRO A 84 4.66 4.22 -5.12
CA PRO A 84 3.58 5.20 -5.18
C PRO A 84 2.67 4.96 -6.40
N GLY A 85 1.36 5.02 -6.21
CA GLY A 85 0.41 4.73 -7.27
C GLY A 85 -1.00 4.49 -6.76
N ARG A 86 -1.88 4.03 -7.66
CA ARG A 86 -3.25 3.67 -7.31
C ARG A 86 -3.35 2.18 -7.03
N TYR A 87 -4.09 1.85 -5.97
CA TYR A 87 -4.28 0.48 -5.51
C TYR A 87 -5.74 0.23 -5.16
N ALA A 88 -6.17 -1.02 -5.23
CA ALA A 88 -7.44 -1.46 -4.68
C ALA A 88 -7.27 -2.78 -3.93
N ILE A 89 -8.15 -3.03 -2.97
CA ILE A 89 -8.15 -4.24 -2.16
C ILE A 89 -9.51 -4.92 -2.27
N LYS A 90 -9.49 -6.24 -2.45
CA LYS A 90 -10.60 -7.15 -2.17
C LYS A 90 -10.28 -7.91 -0.90
N SER A 91 -11.22 -8.01 0.03
CA SER A 91 -11.01 -8.71 1.30
C SER A 91 -12.27 -9.43 1.74
N PHE A 92 -12.09 -10.47 2.55
CA PHE A 92 -13.17 -11.19 3.19
C PHE A 92 -12.70 -11.77 4.53
N HIS A 93 -13.65 -12.13 5.37
CA HIS A 93 -13.40 -12.80 6.63
C HIS A 93 -13.63 -14.30 6.44
N ASP A 94 -12.56 -15.04 6.27
CA ASP A 94 -12.53 -16.49 6.17
C ASP A 94 -12.84 -17.10 7.54
N LEU A 95 -14.06 -17.58 7.70
CA LEU A 95 -14.58 -18.11 8.96
C LEU A 95 -14.34 -19.60 9.11
N ASP A 96 -14.28 -20.35 8.02
CA ASP A 96 -14.12 -21.82 8.03
C ASP A 96 -12.67 -22.28 7.82
N GLY A 97 -11.76 -21.36 7.45
CA GLY A 97 -10.32 -21.59 7.32
C GLY A 97 -9.92 -22.32 6.04
N ASP A 98 -10.77 -22.32 5.02
CA ASP A 98 -10.49 -22.95 3.72
C ASP A 98 -9.70 -22.07 2.77
N HIS A 99 -9.45 -20.81 3.14
CA HIS A 99 -8.73 -19.76 2.40
C HIS A 99 -9.39 -19.38 1.07
N GLN A 100 -10.67 -19.63 0.94
CA GLN A 100 -11.47 -19.30 -0.24
C GLN A 100 -12.75 -18.57 0.21
N MET A 101 -13.24 -17.67 -0.65
CA MET A 101 -14.52 -17.04 -0.41
C MET A 101 -15.64 -18.07 -0.59
N SER A 102 -16.27 -18.45 0.50
CA SER A 102 -17.45 -19.34 0.49
C SER A 102 -18.66 -18.66 -0.13
N SER A 103 -19.36 -19.39 -0.99
CA SER A 103 -20.53 -18.90 -1.72
C SER A 103 -21.70 -19.88 -1.67
N ASN A 104 -22.91 -19.38 -1.73
CA ASN A 104 -24.09 -20.20 -1.85
C ASN A 104 -24.25 -20.79 -3.27
N PRO A 105 -25.19 -21.72 -3.53
CA PRO A 105 -25.38 -22.32 -4.85
C PRO A 105 -25.70 -21.33 -5.99
N TYR A 106 -26.06 -20.09 -5.66
CA TYR A 106 -26.31 -19.02 -6.63
C TYR A 106 -25.09 -18.13 -6.88
N GLY A 107 -23.92 -18.47 -6.28
CA GLY A 107 -22.68 -17.73 -6.43
C GLY A 107 -22.58 -16.46 -5.57
N MET A 108 -23.50 -16.28 -4.61
CA MET A 108 -23.42 -15.13 -3.68
C MET A 108 -22.50 -15.46 -2.50
N PRO A 109 -21.58 -14.56 -2.13
CA PRO A 109 -20.78 -14.72 -0.93
C PRO A 109 -21.63 -14.95 0.30
N ILE A 110 -21.22 -15.88 1.17
CA ILE A 110 -21.84 -16.14 2.48
C ILE A 110 -20.92 -15.75 3.63
N GLU A 111 -19.67 -15.45 3.36
CA GLU A 111 -18.74 -14.86 4.31
C GLU A 111 -18.73 -13.33 4.20
N PRO A 112 -18.51 -12.63 5.34
CA PRO A 112 -18.39 -11.18 5.34
C PRO A 112 -17.25 -10.71 4.44
N PHE A 113 -17.46 -9.70 3.65
CA PHE A 113 -16.46 -9.20 2.72
C PHE A 113 -16.49 -7.67 2.60
N ALA A 114 -15.40 -7.11 2.05
CA ALA A 114 -15.32 -5.69 1.76
C ALA A 114 -14.32 -5.39 0.64
N PHE A 115 -14.50 -4.21 0.06
CA PHE A 115 -13.56 -3.60 -0.86
C PHE A 115 -12.97 -2.34 -0.23
N SER A 116 -11.75 -1.96 -0.66
CA SER A 116 -11.17 -0.66 -0.29
C SER A 116 -12.14 0.49 -0.59
N ASN A 117 -11.98 1.61 0.10
CA ASN A 117 -12.93 2.74 0.13
C ASN A 117 -14.33 2.36 0.62
N ASN A 118 -14.51 1.17 1.20
CA ASN A 118 -15.82 0.61 1.52
C ASN A 118 -16.77 0.63 0.31
N ALA A 119 -16.22 0.47 -0.88
CA ALA A 119 -16.95 0.48 -2.13
C ALA A 119 -17.97 -0.67 -2.18
N THR A 120 -19.12 -0.41 -2.76
CA THR A 120 -20.21 -1.39 -2.84
C THR A 120 -20.26 -2.00 -4.24
N GLY A 121 -20.29 -3.33 -4.30
CA GLY A 121 -20.56 -4.06 -5.52
C GLY A 121 -22.05 -3.98 -5.91
N ASN A 122 -22.32 -4.13 -7.20
CA ASN A 122 -23.69 -4.25 -7.71
C ASN A 122 -23.74 -5.48 -8.63
N MET A 123 -24.36 -6.57 -8.16
CA MET A 123 -24.41 -7.89 -8.83
C MET A 123 -23.02 -8.45 -9.18
N GLY A 124 -22.02 -8.13 -8.37
CA GLY A 124 -20.62 -8.51 -8.54
C GLY A 124 -19.70 -7.63 -7.69
N PRO A 125 -18.38 -7.81 -7.81
CA PRO A 125 -17.41 -6.99 -7.08
C PRO A 125 -17.58 -5.49 -7.37
N ALA A 126 -17.18 -4.64 -6.40
CA ALA A 126 -17.08 -3.20 -6.63
C ALA A 126 -16.18 -2.90 -7.83
N LYS A 127 -16.49 -1.85 -8.57
CA LYS A 127 -15.66 -1.43 -9.71
C LYS A 127 -14.30 -0.91 -9.21
N TRP A 128 -13.26 -1.07 -10.03
CA TRP A 128 -11.95 -0.48 -9.76
C TRP A 128 -12.04 1.01 -9.44
N ALA A 129 -12.80 1.78 -10.23
CA ALA A 129 -12.92 3.22 -10.06
C ALA A 129 -13.42 3.62 -8.65
N ASP A 130 -14.27 2.80 -8.04
CA ASP A 130 -14.87 3.06 -6.73
C ASP A 130 -13.96 2.55 -5.59
N ALA A 131 -13.28 1.44 -5.81
CA ALA A 131 -12.41 0.80 -4.82
C ALA A 131 -10.98 1.35 -4.80
N ALA A 132 -10.51 1.97 -5.88
CA ALA A 132 -9.11 2.41 -5.98
C ALA A 132 -8.82 3.65 -5.13
N PHE A 133 -7.68 3.62 -4.42
CA PHE A 133 -7.16 4.69 -3.58
C PHE A 133 -5.70 4.97 -3.92
N ASP A 134 -5.23 6.17 -3.57
CA ASP A 134 -3.86 6.60 -3.87
C ASP A 134 -2.92 6.25 -2.71
N VAL A 135 -1.78 5.67 -3.04
CA VAL A 135 -0.62 5.46 -2.15
C VAL A 135 0.46 6.43 -2.58
N LYS A 136 0.82 7.37 -1.70
CA LYS A 136 1.84 8.40 -1.91
C LYS A 136 3.20 7.91 -1.39
N PRO A 137 4.33 8.53 -1.80
CA PRO A 137 5.62 8.27 -1.18
C PRO A 137 5.55 8.43 0.35
N GLY A 138 6.22 7.52 1.09
CA GLY A 138 6.23 7.53 2.55
C GLY A 138 5.08 6.74 3.18
N ALA A 139 4.64 7.17 4.36
CA ALA A 139 3.62 6.47 5.15
C ALA A 139 2.20 6.84 4.70
N ASN A 140 1.37 5.82 4.48
CA ASN A 140 -0.04 5.93 4.13
C ASN A 140 -0.88 5.10 5.09
N THR A 141 -2.16 5.43 5.22
CA THR A 141 -3.14 4.68 6.01
C THR A 141 -4.40 4.44 5.20
N HIS A 142 -5.03 3.28 5.38
CA HIS A 142 -6.31 2.97 4.77
C HIS A 142 -7.12 2.06 5.70
N SER A 143 -8.42 2.29 5.81
CA SER A 143 -9.32 1.49 6.65
C SER A 143 -10.42 0.88 5.81
N ILE A 144 -10.76 -0.38 6.11
CA ILE A 144 -11.77 -1.18 5.42
C ILE A 144 -12.69 -1.78 6.47
N THR A 145 -14.00 -1.62 6.30
CA THR A 145 -15.01 -2.22 7.18
C THR A 145 -15.61 -3.44 6.50
N ILE A 146 -15.36 -4.61 7.07
CA ILE A 146 -15.92 -5.89 6.60
C ILE A 146 -17.37 -5.98 7.07
N LYS A 147 -18.27 -6.45 6.20
CA LYS A 147 -19.72 -6.55 6.46
C LYS A 147 -20.29 -7.85 5.90
#